data_1d3536cf6e41657b3748e8fdf1236351
#
_entry.id   1d3536cf6e41657b3748e8fdf1236351
#
_cell.length_a   1.000
_cell.length_b   1.000
_cell.length_c   1.000
_cell.angle_alpha   90.00
_cell.angle_beta   90.00
_cell.angle_gamma   90.00
#
_symmetry.space_group_name_H-M   'P 1'
#
loop_
_entity.id
_entity.type
_entity.pdbx_description
1 polymer ?
#
loop_
_entity_poly.entity_id
_entity_poly.type
_entity_poly.pdbx_seq_one_letter_code
_entity_poly.pdbx_strand_id
1 'polypeptide(L)'
;ITSVEAAGFEYKQEDGTRFQPVMVDMVQYDHPRTLTFTCGTVKEKRLIETGSSIQQILLPSVRKATEEVFTIHDGNQLVYRGTVRLAPQPLHTYADDVDLLMGTGNSRWMYKPSISLPLGMVQIAPDNEDETWKAGYEYTIENISGFNHFCDWTIDGFLMQPTCGKLQVNPGPADNPDAGYRSRIDKSTEKAEVGKYSVFMTDTQIKAELSATDRASIQAYTFPSNCKDGRILVDLYAPSEYLHNLQDAHVVKVSDTEIEGYATYFGAYTGYSAEQYYTIHFVMQFDKPFTSMGGWVNDQIKAAQEYQGAWYSTHEFETAPKIMQDIHEIHGKGDVGFFLSFPEESGESTVKVRTGVSLVDIAGARNNLQKELAEPFGWDLDEVARNARTQWNDYLQRVEIETDD
;
A
#
# COMPACT_ATOMS: atom_id res chain seq x y z
N ILE A 1 26.13 7.77 -2.62
CA ILE A 1 24.96 8.43 -1.99
C ILE A 1 23.75 7.87 -2.70
N THR A 2 22.81 7.30 -1.96
CA THR A 2 21.59 6.66 -2.50
C THR A 2 20.44 7.67 -2.48
N SER A 3 20.23 8.36 -1.34
CA SER A 3 19.25 9.43 -1.23
C SER A 3 19.72 10.54 -0.27
N VAL A 4 19.14 11.74 -0.41
CA VAL A 4 19.31 12.87 0.50
C VAL A 4 17.96 13.56 0.63
N GLU A 5 17.30 13.40 1.77
CA GLU A 5 15.94 13.89 1.99
C GLU A 5 15.78 14.53 3.36
N ALA A 6 14.99 15.60 3.44
CA ALA A 6 14.60 16.17 4.72
C ALA A 6 13.52 15.31 5.37
N ALA A 7 13.70 14.99 6.65
CA ALA A 7 12.73 14.18 7.40
C ALA A 7 11.38 14.91 7.56
N GLY A 8 10.31 14.11 7.65
CA GLY A 8 8.95 14.60 7.90
C GLY A 8 8.65 14.94 9.36
N PHE A 9 9.69 15.08 10.19
CA PHE A 9 9.58 15.38 11.61
C PHE A 9 10.70 16.31 12.11
N GLU A 10 10.55 16.85 13.32
CA GLU A 10 11.53 17.67 14.01
C GLU A 10 11.89 17.07 15.36
N TYR A 11 13.17 17.13 15.72
CA TYR A 11 13.60 16.91 17.10
C TYR A 11 13.51 18.20 17.92
N LYS A 12 13.20 18.09 19.21
CA LYS A 12 13.21 19.18 20.16
C LYS A 12 14.23 18.88 21.26
N GLN A 13 15.19 19.79 21.44
CA GLN A 13 16.14 19.72 22.54
C GLN A 13 15.52 20.24 23.84
N GLU A 14 16.19 19.99 24.95
CA GLU A 14 15.74 20.44 26.29
C GLU A 14 15.56 21.96 26.41
N ASP A 15 16.39 22.73 25.72
CA ASP A 15 16.29 24.19 25.66
C ASP A 15 15.16 24.73 24.79
N GLY A 16 14.39 23.81 24.16
CA GLY A 16 13.27 24.12 23.27
C GLY A 16 13.65 24.37 21.82
N THR A 17 14.95 24.33 21.48
CA THR A 17 15.42 24.45 20.09
C THR A 17 14.94 23.25 19.28
N ARG A 18 14.51 23.52 18.03
CA ARG A 18 14.02 22.46 17.11
C ARG A 18 14.93 22.31 15.90
N PHE A 19 15.08 21.07 15.46
CA PHE A 19 15.87 20.68 14.30
C PHE A 19 15.12 19.74 13.41
N GLN A 20 15.14 19.97 12.11
CA GLN A 20 14.69 19.03 11.11
C GLN A 20 15.89 18.23 10.60
N PRO A 21 15.91 16.90 10.71
CA PRO A 21 16.98 16.08 10.16
C PRO A 21 16.96 16.08 8.62
N VAL A 22 18.14 16.05 8.01
CA VAL A 22 18.32 15.59 6.63
C VAL A 22 18.92 14.20 6.71
N MET A 23 18.19 13.22 6.21
CA MET A 23 18.59 11.83 6.12
C MET A 23 19.43 11.63 4.87
N VAL A 24 20.63 11.11 5.04
CA VAL A 24 21.54 10.81 3.92
C VAL A 24 21.80 9.32 3.92
N ASP A 25 21.17 8.61 3.01
CA ASP A 25 21.42 7.19 2.80
C ASP A 25 22.63 7.01 1.87
N MET A 26 23.55 6.15 2.29
CA MET A 26 24.79 5.94 1.55
C MET A 26 25.39 4.55 1.77
N VAL A 27 26.19 4.14 0.77
CA VAL A 27 27.00 2.92 0.84
C VAL A 27 28.46 3.27 0.62
N GLN A 28 29.32 2.84 1.55
CA GLN A 28 30.77 2.97 1.46
C GLN A 28 31.40 1.60 1.18
N TYR A 29 32.04 1.44 0.03
CA TYR A 29 32.52 0.13 -0.44
C TYR A 29 33.95 -0.22 -0.05
N ASP A 30 34.86 0.76 -0.09
CA ASP A 30 36.30 0.45 -0.05
C ASP A 30 36.90 0.48 1.38
N HIS A 31 36.88 1.64 1.99
CA HIS A 31 37.47 1.92 3.32
C HIS A 31 36.77 3.08 3.99
N PRO A 32 36.85 3.22 5.32
CA PRO A 32 36.24 4.34 6.01
C PRO A 32 36.71 5.69 5.46
N ARG A 33 35.80 6.65 5.33
CA ARG A 33 36.09 8.01 4.81
C ARG A 33 35.52 9.09 5.71
N THR A 34 36.24 10.16 5.86
CA THR A 34 35.72 11.34 6.58
C THR A 34 35.05 12.28 5.59
N LEU A 35 33.73 12.31 5.61
CA LEU A 35 32.93 13.19 4.76
C LEU A 35 32.57 14.49 5.49
N THR A 36 32.42 15.55 4.72
CA THR A 36 31.95 16.87 5.21
C THR A 36 30.58 17.14 4.60
N PHE A 37 29.60 17.28 5.45
CA PHE A 37 28.21 17.62 5.10
C PHE A 37 28.00 19.11 5.31
N THR A 38 27.42 19.81 4.34
CA THR A 38 27.17 21.25 4.43
C THR A 38 25.82 21.63 3.92
N CYS A 39 25.03 22.35 4.72
CA CYS A 39 23.73 22.91 4.34
C CYS A 39 23.50 24.23 5.10
N GLY A 40 23.32 25.33 4.38
CA GLY A 40 23.21 26.65 4.98
C GLY A 40 24.41 26.99 5.88
N THR A 41 24.15 27.21 7.16
CA THR A 41 25.19 27.49 8.17
C THR A 41 25.75 26.22 8.82
N VAL A 42 25.12 25.08 8.63
CA VAL A 42 25.53 23.81 9.24
C VAL A 42 26.65 23.19 8.42
N LYS A 43 27.73 22.80 9.09
CA LYS A 43 28.88 22.10 8.51
C LYS A 43 29.39 21.07 9.51
N GLU A 44 29.20 19.81 9.18
CA GLU A 44 29.60 18.67 10.01
C GLU A 44 30.59 17.76 9.28
N LYS A 45 31.51 17.17 10.06
CA LYS A 45 32.43 16.12 9.59
C LYS A 45 32.11 14.85 10.31
N ARG A 46 31.94 13.74 9.55
CA ARG A 46 31.70 12.42 10.10
C ARG A 46 32.61 11.40 9.46
N LEU A 47 33.07 10.45 10.26
CA LEU A 47 33.70 9.23 9.78
C LEU A 47 32.59 8.28 9.32
N ILE A 48 32.65 7.86 8.09
CA ILE A 48 31.71 6.91 7.48
C ILE A 48 32.42 5.57 7.34
N GLU A 49 31.97 4.59 8.08
CA GLU A 49 32.49 3.22 8.03
C GLU A 49 32.07 2.52 6.75
N THR A 50 32.70 1.39 6.43
CA THR A 50 32.33 0.57 5.27
C THR A 50 30.97 -0.11 5.51
N GLY A 51 30.15 -0.18 4.47
CA GLY A 51 28.80 -0.72 4.50
C GLY A 51 27.75 0.32 4.21
N SER A 52 26.50 -0.07 4.38
CA SER A 52 25.35 0.85 4.28
C SER A 52 25.15 1.58 5.59
N SER A 53 24.87 2.89 5.52
CA SER A 53 24.57 3.70 6.69
C SER A 53 23.64 4.85 6.34
N ILE A 54 22.84 5.27 7.32
CA ILE A 54 22.03 6.49 7.23
C ILE A 54 22.67 7.54 8.16
N GLN A 55 22.97 8.70 7.60
CA GLN A 55 23.51 9.82 8.35
C GLN A 55 22.44 10.88 8.56
N GLN A 56 22.18 11.25 9.81
CA GLN A 56 21.26 12.34 10.15
C GLN A 56 22.03 13.63 10.32
N ILE A 57 21.77 14.65 9.49
CA ILE A 57 22.35 16.00 9.64
C ILE A 57 21.26 16.92 10.16
N LEU A 58 21.39 17.40 11.38
CA LEU A 58 20.40 18.22 12.05
C LEU A 58 20.49 19.68 11.58
N LEU A 59 19.44 20.14 10.88
CA LEU A 59 19.32 21.52 10.45
C LEU A 59 18.34 22.27 11.35
N PRO A 60 18.60 23.56 11.69
CA PRO A 60 17.63 24.35 12.42
C PRO A 60 16.28 24.38 11.74
N SER A 61 15.19 24.14 12.49
CA SER A 61 13.84 24.16 11.96
C SER A 61 13.45 25.52 11.39
N VAL A 62 12.67 25.50 10.32
CA VAL A 62 12.23 26.70 9.61
C VAL A 62 10.76 27.02 9.91
N ARG A 63 10.38 28.31 9.84
CA ARG A 63 8.98 28.74 10.03
C ARG A 63 8.15 28.71 8.76
N LYS A 64 8.80 28.61 7.60
CA LYS A 64 8.20 28.52 6.26
C LYS A 64 9.04 27.59 5.43
N ALA A 65 8.37 26.89 4.49
CA ALA A 65 9.09 26.06 3.55
C ALA A 65 10.16 26.86 2.81
N THR A 66 11.36 26.32 2.77
CA THR A 66 12.54 26.87 2.10
C THR A 66 13.32 25.75 1.41
N GLU A 67 14.06 26.11 0.38
CA GLU A 67 14.97 25.21 -0.31
C GLU A 67 16.39 25.60 0.04
N GLU A 68 17.20 24.62 0.45
CA GLU A 68 18.59 24.80 0.82
C GLU A 68 19.49 23.89 -0.02
N VAL A 69 20.66 24.40 -0.39
CA VAL A 69 21.64 23.57 -1.11
C VAL A 69 22.37 22.68 -0.11
N PHE A 70 22.32 21.38 -0.35
CA PHE A 70 23.02 20.37 0.42
C PHE A 70 24.23 19.84 -0.35
N THR A 71 25.41 19.80 0.28
CA THR A 71 26.62 19.29 -0.36
C THR A 71 27.36 18.32 0.56
N ILE A 72 28.01 17.33 -0.04
CA ILE A 72 28.86 16.35 0.64
C ILE A 72 30.23 16.39 -0.06
N HIS A 73 31.30 16.53 0.72
CA HIS A 73 32.68 16.53 0.23
C HIS A 73 33.54 15.45 0.91
N ASP A 74 34.40 14.82 0.13
CA ASP A 74 35.53 14.03 0.61
C ASP A 74 36.80 14.87 0.45
N GLY A 75 37.29 15.44 1.56
CA GLY A 75 38.34 16.45 1.50
C GLY A 75 37.91 17.64 0.63
N ASN A 76 38.60 17.83 -0.50
CA ASN A 76 38.30 18.90 -1.48
C ASN A 76 37.41 18.42 -2.64
N GLN A 77 37.12 17.13 -2.71
CA GLN A 77 36.33 16.57 -3.80
C GLN A 77 34.82 16.66 -3.46
N LEU A 78 34.03 17.24 -4.36
CA LEU A 78 32.58 17.22 -4.26
C LEU A 78 32.04 15.81 -4.59
N VAL A 79 31.36 15.19 -3.63
CA VAL A 79 30.73 13.85 -3.76
C VAL A 79 29.25 13.96 -4.14
N TYR A 80 28.57 14.92 -3.54
CA TYR A 80 27.14 15.15 -3.79
C TYR A 80 26.80 16.65 -3.72
N ARG A 81 25.86 17.05 -4.58
CA ARG A 81 25.21 18.36 -4.52
C ARG A 81 23.75 18.22 -4.95
N GLY A 82 22.84 18.62 -4.10
CA GLY A 82 21.42 18.64 -4.34
C GLY A 82 20.73 19.77 -3.59
N THR A 83 19.42 19.82 -3.67
CA THR A 83 18.57 20.76 -2.93
C THR A 83 17.68 19.95 -2.00
N VAL A 84 17.59 20.38 -0.74
CA VAL A 84 16.65 19.82 0.24
C VAL A 84 15.59 20.87 0.55
N ARG A 85 14.34 20.43 0.66
CA ARG A 85 13.22 21.28 1.03
C ARG A 85 12.92 21.12 2.51
N LEU A 86 13.23 22.14 3.29
CA LEU A 86 12.87 22.21 4.70
C LEU A 86 11.47 22.83 4.83
N ALA A 87 10.67 22.38 5.79
CA ALA A 87 9.36 22.93 6.11
C ALA A 87 9.05 22.68 7.59
N PRO A 88 8.15 23.47 8.22
CA PRO A 88 7.71 23.16 9.58
C PRO A 88 7.11 21.73 9.63
N GLN A 89 7.58 20.94 10.58
CA GLN A 89 7.18 19.55 10.75
C GLN A 89 6.67 19.27 12.15
N PRO A 90 5.87 18.20 12.36
CA PRO A 90 5.53 17.70 13.69
C PRO A 90 6.80 17.26 14.43
N LEU A 91 6.67 17.13 15.76
CA LEU A 91 7.76 16.54 16.54
C LEU A 91 7.88 15.05 16.25
N HIS A 92 9.11 14.57 16.31
CA HIS A 92 9.46 13.15 16.19
C HIS A 92 8.66 12.29 17.19
N THR A 93 8.30 11.14 16.73
CA THR A 93 7.60 10.10 17.50
C THR A 93 8.20 8.74 17.16
N TYR A 94 8.00 7.72 17.95
CA TYR A 94 8.52 6.36 17.69
C TYR A 94 8.08 5.77 16.34
N ALA A 95 6.92 6.20 15.84
CA ALA A 95 6.46 5.78 14.51
C ALA A 95 7.33 6.35 13.36
N ASP A 96 8.12 7.39 13.61
CA ASP A 96 9.07 7.93 12.62
C ASP A 96 10.31 7.06 12.42
N ASP A 97 10.59 6.16 13.38
CA ASP A 97 11.70 5.23 13.33
C ASP A 97 11.32 3.90 12.64
N VAL A 98 10.05 3.74 12.26
CA VAL A 98 9.55 2.53 11.61
C VAL A 98 9.61 2.67 10.10
N ASP A 99 10.40 1.83 9.44
CA ASP A 99 10.44 1.68 7.99
C ASP A 99 9.62 0.46 7.57
N LEU A 100 8.44 0.69 6.99
CA LEU A 100 7.55 -0.38 6.54
C LEU A 100 8.05 -1.09 5.27
N LEU A 101 9.03 -0.53 4.56
CA LEU A 101 9.65 -1.17 3.39
C LEU A 101 10.83 -2.06 3.79
N MET A 102 11.31 -1.96 5.03
CA MET A 102 12.41 -2.78 5.53
C MET A 102 12.05 -4.27 5.45
N GLY A 103 12.91 -5.07 4.82
CA GLY A 103 12.73 -6.51 4.68
C GLY A 103 11.79 -6.93 3.55
N THR A 104 11.27 -6.00 2.73
CA THR A 104 10.37 -6.30 1.61
C THR A 104 11.12 -6.60 0.30
N GLY A 105 12.43 -6.35 0.23
CA GLY A 105 13.26 -6.64 -0.94
C GLY A 105 13.93 -8.02 -0.84
N ASN A 106 13.82 -8.84 -1.89
CA ASN A 106 14.34 -10.22 -1.94
C ASN A 106 13.90 -11.10 -0.76
N SER A 107 12.83 -10.69 -0.11
CA SER A 107 12.26 -11.41 1.03
C SER A 107 11.30 -12.47 0.51
N ARG A 108 11.55 -13.70 0.89
CA ARG A 108 10.66 -14.81 0.64
C ARG A 108 9.45 -14.81 1.58
N TRP A 109 9.53 -14.07 2.68
CA TRP A 109 8.67 -14.29 3.83
C TRP A 109 8.00 -13.00 4.32
N MET A 110 6.70 -12.87 4.13
CA MET A 110 5.77 -12.20 5.02
C MET A 110 5.90 -10.69 5.29
N TYR A 111 6.85 -9.98 4.70
CA TYR A 111 6.95 -8.55 4.92
C TYR A 111 6.35 -7.81 3.73
N LYS A 112 5.31 -7.06 4.01
CA LYS A 112 4.66 -6.16 3.07
C LYS A 112 4.45 -4.81 3.77
N PRO A 113 4.42 -3.69 3.05
CA PRO A 113 4.20 -2.37 3.66
C PRO A 113 2.73 -2.18 4.04
N SER A 114 2.26 -2.98 4.99
CA SER A 114 0.87 -3.00 5.43
C SER A 114 0.53 -1.80 6.28
N ILE A 115 -0.58 -1.17 5.97
CA ILE A 115 -1.20 -0.19 6.83
C ILE A 115 -2.28 -0.88 7.66
N SER A 116 -2.04 -0.93 8.96
CA SER A 116 -2.92 -1.58 9.96
C SER A 116 -2.81 -0.86 11.29
N LEU A 117 -3.74 -1.13 12.20
CA LEU A 117 -3.58 -0.81 13.63
C LEU A 117 -2.82 -1.93 14.36
N PRO A 118 -2.27 -1.68 15.56
CA PRO A 118 -1.70 -2.75 16.37
C PRO A 118 -2.73 -3.86 16.61
N LEU A 119 -2.46 -5.06 16.06
CA LEU A 119 -3.36 -6.23 16.11
C LEU A 119 -4.66 -6.07 15.30
N GLY A 120 -4.74 -5.10 14.40
CA GLY A 120 -5.89 -4.92 13.50
C GLY A 120 -6.07 -6.08 12.53
N MET A 121 -7.31 -6.40 12.18
CA MET A 121 -7.65 -7.44 11.23
C MET A 121 -7.35 -7.00 9.77
N VAL A 122 -7.60 -5.73 9.45
CA VAL A 122 -7.29 -5.16 8.13
C VAL A 122 -5.82 -4.82 8.06
N GLN A 123 -5.17 -5.30 7.02
CA GLN A 123 -3.76 -5.07 6.70
C GLN A 123 -3.66 -4.62 5.24
N ILE A 124 -4.17 -3.42 4.96
CA ILE A 124 -4.19 -2.94 3.59
C ILE A 124 -2.78 -2.66 3.08
N ALA A 125 -2.44 -3.22 1.93
CA ALA A 125 -1.11 -3.12 1.34
C ALA A 125 -1.18 -3.13 -0.18
N PRO A 126 -0.16 -2.58 -0.88
CA PRO A 126 0.03 -2.87 -2.29
C PRO A 126 0.32 -4.36 -2.48
N ASP A 127 -0.11 -4.88 -3.64
CA ASP A 127 0.17 -6.23 -4.09
C ASP A 127 0.84 -6.17 -5.47
N ASN A 128 1.92 -6.91 -5.67
CA ASN A 128 2.64 -6.94 -6.94
C ASN A 128 3.24 -8.32 -7.29
N GLU A 129 2.97 -9.30 -6.44
CA GLU A 129 3.40 -10.66 -6.71
C GLU A 129 2.44 -11.39 -7.65
N ASP A 130 3.01 -12.36 -8.37
CA ASP A 130 2.22 -13.28 -9.17
C ASP A 130 2.39 -14.64 -8.60
N GLU A 131 2.16 -15.51 -8.29
CA GLU A 131 2.22 -16.97 -8.26
C GLU A 131 3.36 -17.62 -7.48
N THR A 132 4.12 -16.97 -6.64
CA THR A 132 5.16 -17.70 -5.90
C THR A 132 5.42 -17.17 -4.50
N TRP A 133 5.43 -18.01 -3.52
CA TRP A 133 6.08 -17.98 -2.21
C TRP A 133 6.43 -16.61 -1.63
N LYS A 134 5.52 -15.62 -1.70
CA LYS A 134 5.76 -14.28 -1.19
C LYS A 134 4.48 -13.66 -0.66
N ALA A 135 4.60 -12.71 0.22
CA ALA A 135 3.49 -12.12 0.96
C ALA A 135 2.72 -11.03 0.18
N GLY A 136 2.66 -11.13 -1.14
CA GLY A 136 1.94 -10.19 -1.98
C GLY A 136 2.75 -8.97 -2.41
N TYR A 137 3.90 -8.66 -1.81
CA TYR A 137 4.73 -7.51 -2.18
C TYR A 137 6.23 -7.82 -2.19
N GLU A 138 6.89 -7.40 -3.27
CA GLU A 138 8.34 -7.43 -3.45
C GLU A 138 8.83 -6.04 -3.88
N TYR A 139 9.73 -5.44 -3.11
CA TYR A 139 10.21 -4.07 -3.34
C TYR A 139 10.85 -3.84 -4.71
N THR A 140 11.51 -4.87 -5.27
CA THR A 140 12.20 -4.76 -6.55
C THR A 140 11.28 -4.81 -7.77
N ILE A 141 9.98 -5.12 -7.58
CA ILE A 141 8.97 -5.07 -8.64
C ILE A 141 8.40 -3.66 -8.72
N GLU A 142 8.50 -3.06 -9.90
CA GLU A 142 8.11 -1.65 -10.14
C GLU A 142 6.70 -1.52 -10.75
N ASN A 143 5.79 -2.41 -10.38
CA ASN A 143 4.38 -2.32 -10.74
C ASN A 143 3.50 -2.89 -9.63
N ILE A 144 2.21 -2.57 -9.65
CA ILE A 144 1.21 -2.99 -8.65
C ILE A 144 0.01 -3.59 -9.37
N SER A 145 -0.46 -4.76 -8.91
CA SER A 145 -1.70 -5.40 -9.35
C SER A 145 -2.93 -4.82 -8.65
N GLY A 146 -2.77 -4.26 -7.47
CA GLY A 146 -3.84 -3.64 -6.71
C GLY A 146 -3.48 -3.48 -5.24
N PHE A 147 -4.51 -3.21 -4.43
CA PHE A 147 -4.39 -3.02 -2.98
C PHE A 147 -5.24 -4.08 -2.28
N ASN A 148 -4.57 -4.97 -1.54
CA ASN A 148 -5.20 -6.09 -0.85
C ASN A 148 -5.51 -5.72 0.61
N HIS A 149 -6.65 -6.18 1.14
CA HIS A 149 -7.05 -5.97 2.54
C HIS A 149 -6.56 -7.09 3.46
N PHE A 150 -6.35 -8.26 2.91
CA PHE A 150 -5.87 -9.44 3.58
C PHE A 150 -4.89 -10.13 2.65
N CYS A 151 -3.68 -10.31 3.06
CA CYS A 151 -2.70 -11.10 2.36
C CYS A 151 -1.76 -11.71 3.38
N ASP A 152 -1.94 -12.97 3.63
CA ASP A 152 -1.12 -13.78 4.49
C ASP A 152 -1.09 -15.20 3.91
N TRP A 153 -0.24 -16.06 4.39
CA TRP A 153 0.00 -17.40 3.85
C TRP A 153 -1.24 -18.23 3.56
N THR A 154 -2.27 -18.10 4.37
CA THR A 154 -3.46 -18.95 4.30
C THR A 154 -4.75 -18.15 4.23
N ILE A 155 -4.66 -16.84 4.28
CA ILE A 155 -5.80 -15.93 4.20
C ILE A 155 -5.49 -14.90 3.14
N ASP A 156 -6.27 -14.90 2.09
CA ASP A 156 -6.26 -13.88 1.07
C ASP A 156 -7.60 -13.15 1.02
N GLY A 157 -7.63 -12.04 0.33
CA GLY A 157 -8.82 -11.22 0.21
C GLY A 157 -9.02 -10.71 -1.21
N PHE A 158 -9.68 -9.60 -1.31
CA PHE A 158 -9.95 -8.95 -2.59
C PHE A 158 -8.94 -7.83 -2.87
N LEU A 159 -8.56 -7.71 -4.13
CA LEU A 159 -7.74 -6.63 -4.66
C LEU A 159 -8.61 -5.50 -5.18
N MET A 160 -8.24 -4.27 -4.86
CA MET A 160 -8.83 -3.07 -5.46
C MET A 160 -7.80 -2.38 -6.36
N GLN A 161 -8.17 -2.16 -7.64
CA GLN A 161 -7.29 -1.51 -8.61
C GLN A 161 -8.03 -0.40 -9.37
N PRO A 162 -7.60 0.86 -9.23
CA PRO A 162 -8.12 1.94 -10.07
C PRO A 162 -7.48 1.89 -11.47
N THR A 163 -8.28 2.07 -12.50
CA THR A 163 -7.84 1.99 -13.90
C THR A 163 -8.43 3.08 -14.77
N CYS A 164 -7.76 3.39 -15.88
CA CYS A 164 -8.25 4.25 -16.96
C CYS A 164 -8.18 3.52 -18.30
N GLY A 165 -9.13 3.81 -19.20
CA GLY A 165 -9.08 3.32 -20.57
C GLY A 165 -9.65 1.91 -20.75
N LYS A 166 -8.98 1.07 -21.54
CA LYS A 166 -9.49 -0.26 -21.90
C LYS A 166 -9.66 -1.15 -20.65
N LEU A 167 -10.85 -1.75 -20.53
CA LEU A 167 -11.12 -2.72 -19.47
C LEU A 167 -10.26 -3.98 -19.66
N GLN A 168 -9.53 -4.34 -18.64
CA GLN A 168 -8.87 -5.61 -18.43
C GLN A 168 -9.35 -6.18 -17.11
N VAL A 169 -9.52 -7.50 -17.02
CA VAL A 169 -10.06 -8.18 -15.82
C VAL A 169 -9.11 -9.26 -15.29
N ASN A 170 -7.89 -9.27 -15.77
CA ASN A 170 -6.80 -10.11 -15.30
C ASN A 170 -5.61 -9.19 -14.96
N PRO A 171 -4.89 -9.39 -13.85
CA PRO A 171 -3.76 -8.53 -13.50
C PRO A 171 -2.61 -8.59 -14.52
N GLY A 172 -2.45 -9.71 -15.22
CA GLY A 172 -1.25 -9.99 -15.99
C GLY A 172 -0.04 -10.33 -15.11
N PRO A 173 1.03 -10.88 -15.66
CA PRO A 173 2.23 -11.21 -14.90
C PRO A 173 3.06 -9.96 -14.56
N ALA A 174 3.83 -10.00 -13.48
CA ALA A 174 4.62 -8.87 -13.00
C ALA A 174 5.74 -8.47 -13.98
N ASP A 175 6.27 -9.40 -14.76
CA ASP A 175 7.28 -9.14 -15.80
C ASP A 175 6.70 -8.59 -17.11
N ASN A 176 5.37 -8.63 -17.27
CA ASN A 176 4.65 -8.07 -18.42
C ASN A 176 3.35 -7.37 -17.99
N PRO A 177 3.41 -6.23 -17.32
CA PRO A 177 2.24 -5.51 -16.83
C PRO A 177 1.27 -5.06 -17.94
N ASP A 178 1.73 -4.93 -19.19
CA ASP A 178 0.88 -4.56 -20.34
C ASP A 178 -0.14 -5.65 -20.71
N ALA A 179 0.04 -6.86 -20.21
CA ALA A 179 -0.88 -7.98 -20.46
C ALA A 179 -2.15 -7.95 -19.61
N GLY A 180 -2.24 -7.07 -18.60
CA GLY A 180 -3.36 -7.03 -17.67
C GLY A 180 -3.70 -5.63 -17.17
N TYR A 181 -4.38 -5.57 -16.01
CA TYR A 181 -4.76 -4.32 -15.37
C TYR A 181 -3.69 -3.75 -14.43
N ARG A 182 -2.55 -4.42 -14.24
CA ARG A 182 -1.42 -3.88 -13.47
C ARG A 182 -1.03 -2.49 -13.95
N SER A 183 -0.46 -1.72 -13.08
CA SER A 183 0.15 -0.44 -13.43
C SER A 183 1.57 -0.36 -12.91
N ARG A 184 2.50 0.10 -13.74
CA ARG A 184 3.83 0.53 -13.29
C ARG A 184 3.68 1.68 -12.31
N ILE A 185 4.64 1.80 -11.43
CA ILE A 185 4.68 2.85 -10.40
C ILE A 185 5.95 3.67 -10.50
N ASP A 186 5.89 4.90 -10.02
CA ASP A 186 7.08 5.68 -9.75
C ASP A 186 7.54 5.41 -8.31
N LYS A 187 8.56 4.57 -8.17
CA LYS A 187 9.16 4.20 -6.87
C LYS A 187 9.61 5.41 -6.04
N SER A 188 9.98 6.51 -6.67
CA SER A 188 10.37 7.74 -5.96
C SER A 188 9.18 8.41 -5.24
N THR A 189 7.95 8.07 -5.63
CA THR A 189 6.71 8.57 -5.00
C THR A 189 6.13 7.60 -3.98
N GLU A 190 6.65 6.37 -3.92
CA GLU A 190 6.18 5.36 -2.98
C GLU A 190 6.55 5.75 -1.56
N LYS A 191 5.53 5.88 -0.71
CA LYS A 191 5.69 6.19 0.70
C LYS A 191 4.87 5.21 1.52
N ALA A 192 5.55 4.50 2.40
CA ALA A 192 4.96 3.58 3.35
C ALA A 192 5.29 4.07 4.76
N GLU A 193 4.40 4.85 5.34
CA GLU A 193 4.54 5.42 6.68
C GLU A 193 3.55 4.74 7.62
N VAL A 194 3.86 4.68 8.90
CA VAL A 194 2.91 4.19 9.90
C VAL A 194 1.59 4.96 9.81
N GLY A 195 0.53 4.25 9.45
CA GLY A 195 -0.81 4.79 9.28
C GLY A 195 -1.17 5.24 7.85
N LYS A 196 -0.22 5.37 6.93
CA LYS A 196 -0.52 5.81 5.55
C LYS A 196 0.42 5.19 4.53
N TYR A 197 -0.15 4.72 3.42
CA TYR A 197 0.60 4.37 2.21
C TYR A 197 0.18 5.28 1.06
N SER A 198 1.11 5.62 0.18
CA SER A 198 0.80 6.33 -1.06
C SER A 198 1.79 6.01 -2.17
N VAL A 199 1.29 6.04 -3.43
CA VAL A 199 2.11 5.80 -4.62
C VAL A 199 1.48 6.45 -5.85
N PHE A 200 2.29 6.80 -6.84
CA PHE A 200 1.84 7.24 -8.15
C PHE A 200 2.00 6.12 -9.19
N MET A 201 0.89 5.74 -9.82
CA MET A 201 0.81 4.74 -10.88
C MET A 201 1.02 5.40 -12.24
N THR A 202 2.13 5.08 -12.92
CA THR A 202 2.57 5.81 -14.11
C THR A 202 1.78 5.48 -15.38
N ASP A 203 1.29 4.25 -15.53
CA ASP A 203 0.54 3.84 -16.73
C ASP A 203 -0.85 4.49 -16.77
N THR A 204 -1.49 4.60 -15.61
CA THR A 204 -2.83 5.20 -15.47
C THR A 204 -2.79 6.66 -15.02
N GLN A 205 -1.62 7.15 -14.57
CA GLN A 205 -1.42 8.47 -13.95
C GLN A 205 -2.33 8.71 -12.74
N ILE A 206 -2.64 7.66 -12.00
CA ILE A 206 -3.47 7.71 -10.80
C ILE A 206 -2.59 7.74 -9.57
N LYS A 207 -2.86 8.67 -8.65
CA LYS A 207 -2.30 8.63 -7.29
C LYS A 207 -3.22 7.82 -6.40
N ALA A 208 -2.66 6.84 -5.69
CA ALA A 208 -3.35 6.08 -4.65
C ALA A 208 -2.86 6.48 -3.27
N GLU A 209 -3.79 6.59 -2.30
CA GLU A 209 -3.51 6.82 -0.88
C GLU A 209 -4.40 5.90 -0.04
N LEU A 210 -3.82 5.26 0.97
CA LEU A 210 -4.48 4.24 1.78
C LEU A 210 -4.29 4.51 3.27
N SER A 211 -5.32 4.22 4.07
CA SER A 211 -5.25 4.14 5.52
C SER A 211 -6.26 3.11 6.05
N ALA A 212 -6.12 2.70 7.31
CA ALA A 212 -6.99 1.67 7.89
C ALA A 212 -7.26 1.90 9.38
N THR A 213 -8.34 1.27 9.84
CA THR A 213 -8.70 1.01 11.23
C THR A 213 -8.58 -0.49 11.51
N ASP A 214 -9.10 -1.00 12.64
CA ASP A 214 -9.02 -2.43 12.97
C ASP A 214 -9.71 -3.33 11.92
N ARG A 215 -10.89 -2.93 11.43
CA ARG A 215 -11.75 -3.73 10.57
C ARG A 215 -12.33 -2.95 9.40
N ALA A 216 -11.77 -1.79 9.13
CA ALA A 216 -12.16 -0.99 7.96
C ALA A 216 -10.95 -0.29 7.34
N SER A 217 -11.07 0.07 6.08
CA SER A 217 -10.07 0.85 5.34
C SER A 217 -10.69 2.06 4.66
N ILE A 218 -9.85 3.04 4.36
CA ILE A 218 -10.18 4.13 3.46
C ILE A 218 -9.10 4.26 2.40
N GLN A 219 -9.51 4.39 1.15
CA GLN A 219 -8.63 4.56 0.01
C GLN A 219 -9.07 5.79 -0.79
N ALA A 220 -8.12 6.52 -1.33
CA ALA A 220 -8.36 7.67 -2.20
C ALA A 220 -7.58 7.48 -3.50
N TYR A 221 -8.30 7.56 -4.62
CA TYR A 221 -7.75 7.43 -5.96
C TYR A 221 -7.96 8.72 -6.72
N THR A 222 -6.87 9.41 -7.02
CA THR A 222 -6.92 10.67 -7.80
C THR A 222 -6.66 10.36 -9.26
N PHE A 223 -7.72 10.43 -10.05
CA PHE A 223 -7.70 10.21 -11.49
C PHE A 223 -7.24 11.48 -12.21
N PRO A 224 -6.41 11.37 -13.27
CA PRO A 224 -5.99 12.51 -14.07
C PRO A 224 -7.14 13.09 -14.90
N SER A 225 -7.03 14.35 -15.28
CA SER A 225 -8.04 15.06 -16.08
C SER A 225 -8.31 14.46 -17.46
N ASN A 226 -7.41 13.63 -17.97
CA ASN A 226 -7.52 12.94 -19.25
C ASN A 226 -7.93 11.47 -19.12
N CYS A 227 -8.30 11.02 -17.92
CA CYS A 227 -8.77 9.66 -17.71
C CYS A 227 -10.09 9.42 -18.44
N LYS A 228 -10.05 8.54 -19.43
CA LYS A 228 -11.26 8.02 -20.07
C LYS A 228 -11.62 6.70 -19.44
N ASP A 229 -12.93 6.48 -19.30
CA ASP A 229 -13.43 5.23 -18.72
C ASP A 229 -12.77 4.90 -17.36
N GLY A 230 -12.73 5.88 -16.45
CA GLY A 230 -12.20 5.70 -15.09
C GLY A 230 -13.01 4.67 -14.31
N ARG A 231 -12.31 3.67 -13.73
CA ARG A 231 -12.95 2.56 -13.00
C ARG A 231 -12.16 2.24 -11.74
N ILE A 232 -12.88 1.65 -10.79
CA ILE A 232 -12.29 0.89 -9.69
C ILE A 232 -12.71 -0.58 -9.90
N LEU A 233 -11.72 -1.44 -10.12
CA LEU A 233 -11.91 -2.88 -10.18
C LEU A 233 -11.78 -3.44 -8.77
N VAL A 234 -12.58 -4.47 -8.47
CA VAL A 234 -12.44 -5.30 -7.27
C VAL A 234 -12.37 -6.74 -7.73
N ASP A 235 -11.18 -7.30 -7.64
CA ASP A 235 -10.90 -8.68 -7.96
C ASP A 235 -11.03 -9.50 -6.69
N LEU A 236 -11.99 -10.44 -6.69
CA LEU A 236 -12.25 -11.33 -5.56
C LEU A 236 -11.41 -12.60 -5.63
N TYR A 237 -10.72 -12.83 -6.75
CA TYR A 237 -9.77 -13.91 -6.92
C TYR A 237 -8.35 -13.34 -7.01
N ALA A 238 -7.77 -13.03 -5.86
CA ALA A 238 -6.35 -12.70 -5.79
C ALA A 238 -5.59 -13.96 -5.40
N PRO A 239 -4.75 -14.55 -6.28
CA PRO A 239 -3.97 -15.71 -5.90
C PRO A 239 -2.97 -15.36 -4.82
N SER A 240 -2.92 -16.20 -3.84
CA SER A 240 -1.95 -16.13 -2.78
C SER A 240 -0.96 -17.29 -2.89
N GLU A 241 -0.01 -17.30 -1.97
CA GLU A 241 1.14 -18.17 -1.93
C GLU A 241 0.85 -19.67 -2.01
N TYR A 242 -0.32 -20.10 -1.55
CA TYR A 242 -0.73 -21.51 -1.56
C TYR A 242 -1.98 -21.72 -2.37
N LEU A 243 -2.45 -22.98 -2.43
CA LEU A 243 -3.67 -23.30 -3.16
C LEU A 243 -4.84 -22.56 -2.53
N HIS A 244 -5.20 -21.45 -3.13
CA HIS A 244 -6.41 -20.70 -2.83
C HIS A 244 -7.41 -20.84 -3.96
N ASN A 245 -8.67 -21.00 -3.61
CA ASN A 245 -9.75 -21.03 -4.57
C ASN A 245 -10.94 -20.24 -4.02
N LEU A 246 -11.52 -19.41 -4.84
CA LEU A 246 -12.79 -18.76 -4.56
C LEU A 246 -13.93 -19.76 -4.79
N GLN A 247 -14.56 -20.20 -3.70
CA GLN A 247 -15.61 -21.23 -3.72
C GLN A 247 -16.99 -20.66 -4.00
N ASP A 248 -17.23 -19.44 -3.53
CA ASP A 248 -18.50 -18.76 -3.68
C ASP A 248 -18.30 -17.26 -3.45
N ALA A 249 -18.92 -16.43 -4.27
CA ALA A 249 -18.97 -14.99 -4.10
C ALA A 249 -20.31 -14.44 -4.52
N HIS A 250 -20.85 -13.50 -3.75
CA HIS A 250 -22.05 -12.76 -4.12
C HIS A 250 -21.87 -11.29 -3.77
N VAL A 251 -22.08 -10.42 -4.74
CA VAL A 251 -21.94 -8.96 -4.63
C VAL A 251 -23.19 -8.29 -5.13
N VAL A 252 -23.71 -7.33 -4.40
CA VAL A 252 -24.93 -6.59 -4.70
C VAL A 252 -24.68 -5.09 -4.70
N LYS A 253 -25.19 -4.42 -5.72
CA LYS A 253 -25.30 -2.97 -5.77
C LYS A 253 -26.47 -2.52 -4.90
N VAL A 254 -26.16 -1.93 -3.73
CA VAL A 254 -27.17 -1.42 -2.80
C VAL A 254 -27.72 -0.06 -3.26
N SER A 255 -26.80 0.80 -3.75
CA SER A 255 -27.12 2.11 -4.30
C SER A 255 -26.04 2.55 -5.31
N ASP A 256 -26.13 3.77 -5.84
CA ASP A 256 -25.08 4.31 -6.71
C ASP A 256 -23.79 4.70 -5.96
N THR A 257 -23.78 4.56 -4.63
CA THR A 257 -22.62 4.85 -3.79
C THR A 257 -22.29 3.72 -2.82
N GLU A 258 -22.94 2.54 -2.93
CA GLU A 258 -22.74 1.45 -1.99
C GLU A 258 -22.86 0.07 -2.64
N ILE A 259 -21.88 -0.76 -2.34
CA ILE A 259 -21.80 -2.18 -2.70
C ILE A 259 -21.67 -2.98 -1.41
N GLU A 260 -22.33 -4.13 -1.34
CA GLU A 260 -22.12 -5.12 -0.30
C GLU A 260 -21.95 -6.52 -0.89
N GLY A 261 -21.29 -7.40 -0.16
CA GLY A 261 -21.09 -8.76 -0.65
C GLY A 261 -20.28 -9.61 0.30
N TYR A 262 -20.00 -10.81 -0.19
CA TYR A 262 -19.09 -11.75 0.45
C TYR A 262 -18.29 -12.55 -0.57
N ALA A 263 -17.19 -13.09 -0.13
CA ALA A 263 -16.36 -14.04 -0.85
C ALA A 263 -15.93 -15.16 0.11
N THR A 264 -16.20 -16.40 -0.27
CA THR A 264 -15.82 -17.60 0.48
C THR A 264 -14.64 -18.26 -0.19
N TYR A 265 -13.58 -18.43 0.55
CA TYR A 265 -12.31 -18.98 0.08
C TYR A 265 -12.04 -20.35 0.68
N PHE A 266 -11.37 -21.16 -0.10
CA PHE A 266 -10.68 -22.36 0.35
C PHE A 266 -9.17 -22.13 0.24
N GLY A 267 -8.45 -22.32 1.34
CA GLY A 267 -7.01 -22.31 1.38
C GLY A 267 -6.49 -23.67 1.83
N ALA A 268 -5.50 -24.20 1.15
CA ALA A 268 -4.82 -25.44 1.53
C ALA A 268 -3.32 -25.22 1.64
N TYR A 269 -2.79 -25.35 2.83
CA TYR A 269 -1.36 -25.44 3.07
C TYR A 269 -0.90 -26.90 2.93
N THR A 270 -0.20 -27.20 1.85
CA THR A 270 0.20 -28.58 1.48
C THR A 270 1.29 -29.19 2.34
N GLY A 271 1.48 -28.88 3.52
CA GLY A 271 2.40 -29.58 4.45
C GLY A 271 1.70 -30.03 5.71
N TYR A 272 0.50 -29.51 5.97
CA TYR A 272 -0.18 -29.69 7.24
C TYR A 272 -1.60 -30.20 7.14
N SER A 273 -2.05 -30.65 5.99
CA SER A 273 -3.39 -31.24 5.75
C SER A 273 -4.57 -30.43 6.33
N ALA A 274 -4.39 -29.14 6.57
CA ALA A 274 -5.44 -28.28 7.10
C ALA A 274 -6.13 -27.54 5.94
N GLU A 275 -7.27 -28.05 5.53
CA GLU A 275 -8.21 -27.32 4.69
C GLU A 275 -8.82 -26.20 5.53
N GLN A 276 -8.73 -24.97 5.02
CA GLN A 276 -9.34 -23.81 5.67
C GLN A 276 -10.41 -23.22 4.76
N TYR A 277 -11.62 -23.11 5.29
CA TYR A 277 -12.69 -22.37 4.66
C TYR A 277 -12.95 -21.13 5.49
N TYR A 278 -12.98 -19.97 4.83
CA TYR A 278 -13.35 -18.72 5.48
C TYR A 278 -14.14 -17.84 4.53
N THR A 279 -14.98 -16.99 5.08
CA THR A 279 -15.78 -16.05 4.31
C THR A 279 -15.46 -14.63 4.76
N ILE A 280 -15.11 -13.78 3.83
CA ILE A 280 -14.95 -12.35 4.05
C ILE A 280 -16.22 -11.66 3.56
N HIS A 281 -16.93 -11.03 4.48
CA HIS A 281 -18.06 -10.15 4.17
C HIS A 281 -17.56 -8.71 4.11
N PHE A 282 -18.06 -7.93 3.18
CA PHE A 282 -17.65 -6.55 3.00
C PHE A 282 -18.82 -5.62 2.67
N VAL A 283 -18.65 -4.34 3.06
CA VAL A 283 -19.49 -3.22 2.63
C VAL A 283 -18.53 -2.13 2.16
N MET A 284 -18.71 -1.66 0.92
CA MET A 284 -17.94 -0.59 0.32
C MET A 284 -18.83 0.61 0.07
N GLN A 285 -18.42 1.77 0.56
CA GLN A 285 -19.10 3.04 0.30
C GLN A 285 -18.16 3.99 -0.44
N PHE A 286 -18.73 4.74 -1.37
CA PHE A 286 -18.02 5.68 -2.24
C PHE A 286 -18.50 7.11 -1.95
N ASP A 287 -17.59 8.07 -1.94
CA ASP A 287 -17.92 9.49 -1.72
C ASP A 287 -18.59 10.16 -2.93
N LYS A 288 -18.50 9.51 -4.09
CA LYS A 288 -19.13 9.93 -5.35
C LYS A 288 -19.94 8.78 -5.94
N PRO A 289 -21.06 9.08 -6.62
CA PRO A 289 -21.83 8.03 -7.29
C PRO A 289 -21.06 7.47 -8.50
N PHE A 290 -21.06 6.16 -8.63
CA PHE A 290 -20.64 5.47 -9.86
C PHE A 290 -21.81 5.38 -10.84
N THR A 291 -21.50 5.42 -12.13
CA THR A 291 -22.49 5.47 -13.23
C THR A 291 -23.01 4.07 -13.58
N SER A 292 -22.17 3.05 -13.42
CA SER A 292 -22.52 1.66 -13.71
C SER A 292 -21.68 0.68 -12.87
N MET A 293 -22.23 -0.51 -12.69
CA MET A 293 -21.52 -1.68 -12.19
C MET A 293 -21.46 -2.72 -13.30
N GLY A 294 -20.27 -3.28 -13.52
CA GLY A 294 -20.08 -4.47 -14.34
C GLY A 294 -19.32 -5.53 -13.56
N GLY A 295 -19.09 -6.69 -14.16
CA GLY A 295 -18.33 -7.74 -13.51
C GLY A 295 -17.87 -8.83 -14.47
N TRP A 296 -17.13 -9.79 -13.95
CA TRP A 296 -16.68 -10.95 -14.68
C TRP A 296 -16.76 -12.22 -13.83
N VAL A 297 -16.95 -13.34 -14.51
CA VAL A 297 -16.93 -14.68 -13.89
C VAL A 297 -16.22 -15.63 -14.83
N ASN A 298 -15.34 -16.45 -14.26
CA ASN A 298 -14.72 -17.58 -14.95
C ASN A 298 -14.51 -18.74 -13.97
N ASP A 299 -15.21 -19.83 -14.17
CA ASP A 299 -15.10 -21.05 -13.36
C ASP A 299 -14.17 -22.11 -13.97
N GLN A 300 -13.53 -21.80 -15.11
CA GLN A 300 -12.62 -22.68 -15.84
C GLN A 300 -11.17 -22.34 -15.54
N ILE A 301 -10.77 -22.46 -14.28
CA ILE A 301 -9.40 -22.24 -13.84
C ILE A 301 -8.57 -23.45 -14.24
N LYS A 302 -7.36 -23.21 -14.77
CA LYS A 302 -6.39 -24.28 -15.00
C LYS A 302 -5.99 -24.93 -13.68
N ALA A 303 -5.64 -26.20 -13.73
CA ALA A 303 -5.18 -26.92 -12.55
C ALA A 303 -4.02 -26.19 -11.87
N ALA A 304 -4.05 -26.17 -10.56
CA ALA A 304 -2.95 -25.65 -9.74
C ALA A 304 -1.61 -26.30 -10.13
N GLN A 305 -0.55 -25.52 -10.10
CA GLN A 305 0.80 -25.99 -10.42
C GLN A 305 1.55 -26.41 -9.16
N GLU A 306 2.28 -27.50 -9.26
CA GLU A 306 3.19 -27.94 -8.20
C GLU A 306 4.55 -27.24 -8.37
N TYR A 307 5.01 -26.59 -7.30
CA TYR A 307 6.34 -26.02 -7.24
C TYR A 307 6.98 -26.36 -5.88
N GLN A 308 8.15 -27.03 -5.91
CA GLN A 308 8.86 -27.47 -4.70
C GLN A 308 8.01 -28.26 -3.66
N GLY A 309 7.04 -29.03 -4.15
CA GLY A 309 6.18 -29.86 -3.30
C GLY A 309 4.96 -29.13 -2.73
N ALA A 310 4.71 -27.89 -3.11
CA ALA A 310 3.50 -27.15 -2.77
C ALA A 310 2.66 -26.88 -4.04
N TRP A 311 1.35 -26.75 -3.87
CA TRP A 311 0.41 -26.45 -4.94
C TRP A 311 0.00 -25.00 -4.84
N TYR A 312 0.08 -24.29 -5.96
CA TYR A 312 -0.24 -22.86 -6.07
C TYR A 312 -1.44 -22.65 -6.97
N SER A 313 -2.27 -21.69 -6.61
CA SER A 313 -3.28 -21.15 -7.49
C SER A 313 -2.62 -20.38 -8.63
N THR A 314 -3.24 -20.37 -9.80
CA THR A 314 -2.80 -19.59 -10.94
C THR A 314 -3.91 -18.70 -11.45
N HIS A 315 -3.57 -17.57 -12.06
CA HIS A 315 -4.50 -16.75 -12.85
C HIS A 315 -4.65 -17.26 -14.29
N GLU A 316 -4.22 -18.47 -14.55
CA GLU A 316 -4.40 -19.07 -15.86
C GLU A 316 -5.77 -19.72 -15.99
N PHE A 317 -6.46 -19.38 -17.04
CA PHE A 317 -7.79 -19.89 -17.35
C PHE A 317 -7.80 -20.65 -18.66
N GLU A 318 -8.63 -21.68 -18.74
CA GLU A 318 -8.84 -22.46 -19.99
C GLU A 318 -9.63 -21.64 -21.01
N THR A 319 -10.47 -20.73 -20.54
CA THR A 319 -11.35 -19.89 -21.36
C THR A 319 -11.25 -18.43 -20.91
N ALA A 320 -11.63 -17.51 -21.79
CA ALA A 320 -11.77 -16.12 -21.44
C ALA A 320 -12.94 -15.90 -20.46
N PRO A 321 -12.81 -14.97 -19.47
CA PRO A 321 -13.88 -14.68 -18.54
C PRO A 321 -15.11 -14.09 -19.25
N LYS A 322 -16.28 -14.41 -18.74
CA LYS A 322 -17.54 -13.80 -19.15
C LYS A 322 -17.65 -12.42 -18.50
N ILE A 323 -17.55 -11.36 -19.31
CA ILE A 323 -17.73 -9.98 -18.85
C ILE A 323 -19.18 -9.56 -19.00
N MET A 324 -19.72 -8.91 -17.98
CA MET A 324 -21.09 -8.39 -17.90
C MET A 324 -21.04 -6.89 -17.64
N GLN A 325 -21.97 -6.15 -18.25
CA GLN A 325 -22.13 -4.70 -18.09
C GLN A 325 -23.49 -4.40 -17.47
N ASP A 326 -23.61 -3.27 -16.80
CA ASP A 326 -24.86 -2.74 -16.26
C ASP A 326 -25.65 -3.76 -15.40
N ILE A 327 -24.94 -4.41 -14.48
CA ILE A 327 -25.51 -5.40 -13.57
C ILE A 327 -25.83 -4.78 -12.21
N HIS A 328 -26.76 -5.42 -11.48
CA HIS A 328 -27.08 -5.06 -10.09
C HIS A 328 -26.49 -6.04 -9.07
N GLU A 329 -26.17 -7.23 -9.52
CA GLU A 329 -25.56 -8.27 -8.69
C GLU A 329 -24.67 -9.17 -9.54
N ILE A 330 -23.72 -9.82 -8.88
CA ILE A 330 -22.89 -10.87 -9.46
C ILE A 330 -22.77 -12.01 -8.46
N HIS A 331 -22.88 -13.23 -8.95
CA HIS A 331 -22.70 -14.46 -8.18
C HIS A 331 -21.84 -15.43 -8.98
N GLY A 332 -20.87 -16.06 -8.33
CA GLY A 332 -19.99 -16.99 -9.01
C GLY A 332 -18.94 -17.62 -8.11
N LYS A 333 -18.06 -18.38 -8.74
CA LYS A 333 -16.90 -19.02 -8.14
C LYS A 333 -15.73 -19.01 -9.14
N GLY A 334 -14.56 -19.39 -8.68
CA GLY A 334 -13.37 -19.38 -9.52
C GLY A 334 -12.78 -17.97 -9.59
N ASP A 335 -12.65 -17.40 -10.77
CA ASP A 335 -12.29 -16.00 -10.96
C ASP A 335 -13.56 -15.15 -11.04
N VAL A 336 -13.80 -14.35 -10.04
CA VAL A 336 -14.94 -13.44 -9.94
C VAL A 336 -14.45 -12.08 -9.52
N GLY A 337 -14.93 -11.07 -10.21
CA GLY A 337 -14.70 -9.70 -9.80
C GLY A 337 -15.75 -8.76 -10.36
N PHE A 338 -15.70 -7.53 -9.94
CA PHE A 338 -16.58 -6.47 -10.43
C PHE A 338 -15.81 -5.17 -10.64
N PHE A 339 -16.43 -4.28 -11.38
CA PHE A 339 -15.88 -2.94 -11.61
C PHE A 339 -16.98 -1.89 -11.56
N LEU A 340 -16.60 -0.73 -11.04
CA LEU A 340 -17.47 0.43 -10.93
C LEU A 340 -16.92 1.54 -11.81
N SER A 341 -17.74 2.06 -12.72
CA SER A 341 -17.38 3.16 -13.62
C SER A 341 -17.78 4.49 -13.02
N PHE A 342 -16.90 5.48 -13.11
CA PHE A 342 -17.15 6.81 -12.61
C PHE A 342 -17.31 7.82 -13.77
N PRO A 343 -18.04 8.92 -13.57
CA PRO A 343 -18.21 9.92 -14.61
C PRO A 343 -16.86 10.58 -14.95
N GLU A 344 -16.67 10.88 -16.25
CA GLU A 344 -15.53 11.70 -16.69
C GLU A 344 -15.67 13.12 -16.14
N GLU A 345 -14.60 13.62 -15.54
CA GLU A 345 -14.55 14.99 -15.03
C GLU A 345 -13.56 15.84 -15.86
N SER A 346 -13.80 17.15 -15.95
CA SER A 346 -12.98 18.07 -16.74
C SER A 346 -11.63 18.43 -16.09
N GLY A 347 -11.36 17.91 -14.88
CA GLY A 347 -10.15 18.13 -14.10
C GLY A 347 -9.73 16.84 -13.39
N GLU A 348 -8.70 16.93 -12.56
CA GLU A 348 -8.38 15.85 -11.65
C GLU A 348 -9.57 15.55 -10.73
N SER A 349 -9.87 14.28 -10.53
CA SER A 349 -10.99 13.83 -9.72
C SER A 349 -10.57 12.77 -8.75
N THR A 350 -10.78 13.02 -7.47
CA THR A 350 -10.53 12.00 -6.44
C THR A 350 -11.82 11.27 -6.11
N VAL A 351 -11.77 9.95 -6.16
CA VAL A 351 -12.79 9.04 -5.65
C VAL A 351 -12.27 8.40 -4.38
N LYS A 352 -13.02 8.54 -3.30
CA LYS A 352 -12.71 7.85 -2.04
C LYS A 352 -13.64 6.66 -1.86
N VAL A 353 -13.06 5.56 -1.40
CA VAL A 353 -13.79 4.37 -1.00
C VAL A 353 -13.42 4.02 0.43
N ARG A 354 -14.43 3.71 1.24
CA ARG A 354 -14.26 3.14 2.56
C ARG A 354 -14.90 1.77 2.61
N THR A 355 -14.16 0.80 3.16
CA THR A 355 -14.55 -0.60 3.15
C THR A 355 -14.53 -1.13 4.57
N GLY A 356 -15.68 -1.63 5.05
CA GLY A 356 -15.76 -2.40 6.28
C GLY A 356 -15.76 -3.88 5.97
N VAL A 357 -15.09 -4.67 6.81
CA VAL A 357 -14.99 -6.12 6.64
C VAL A 357 -15.40 -6.88 7.89
N SER A 358 -15.86 -8.12 7.71
CA SER A 358 -16.23 -9.03 8.79
C SER A 358 -16.08 -10.48 8.35
N LEU A 359 -15.63 -11.34 9.25
CA LEU A 359 -15.62 -12.79 9.05
C LEU A 359 -16.92 -13.47 9.50
N VAL A 360 -17.91 -12.68 9.93
CA VAL A 360 -19.17 -13.20 10.49
C VAL A 360 -20.34 -13.02 9.51
N ASP A 361 -20.63 -11.77 9.14
CA ASP A 361 -21.72 -11.42 8.22
C ASP A 361 -21.60 -10.00 7.66
N ILE A 362 -22.45 -9.65 6.69
CA ILE A 362 -22.50 -8.30 6.07
C ILE A 362 -22.93 -7.24 7.10
N ALA A 363 -23.81 -7.58 8.05
CA ALA A 363 -24.22 -6.64 9.08
C ALA A 363 -23.05 -6.26 9.99
N GLY A 364 -22.17 -7.22 10.32
CA GLY A 364 -20.91 -6.99 11.02
C GLY A 364 -19.96 -6.10 10.22
N ALA A 365 -19.79 -6.34 8.92
CA ALA A 365 -18.97 -5.49 8.05
C ALA A 365 -19.49 -4.05 8.02
N ARG A 366 -20.79 -3.86 7.91
CA ARG A 366 -21.47 -2.56 7.95
C ARG A 366 -21.29 -1.85 9.29
N ASN A 367 -21.45 -2.58 10.39
CA ASN A 367 -21.24 -2.03 11.73
C ASN A 367 -19.77 -1.60 11.94
N ASN A 368 -18.81 -2.41 11.49
CA ASN A 368 -17.39 -2.08 11.60
C ASN A 368 -17.07 -0.82 10.80
N LEU A 369 -17.54 -0.73 9.55
CA LEU A 369 -17.39 0.47 8.73
C LEU A 369 -17.98 1.71 9.41
N GLN A 370 -19.18 1.59 9.94
CA GLN A 370 -19.90 2.71 10.55
C GLN A 370 -19.19 3.20 11.81
N LYS A 371 -18.84 2.28 12.71
CA LYS A 371 -18.32 2.62 14.05
C LYS A 371 -16.85 3.02 14.04
N GLU A 372 -16.06 2.37 13.21
CA GLU A 372 -14.61 2.58 13.22
C GLU A 372 -14.15 3.67 12.27
N LEU A 373 -14.91 3.94 11.21
CA LEU A 373 -14.47 4.87 10.18
C LEU A 373 -15.50 5.97 9.87
N ALA A 374 -16.74 5.61 9.55
CA ALA A 374 -17.71 6.57 9.07
C ALA A 374 -18.13 7.60 10.12
N GLU A 375 -18.45 7.17 11.34
CA GLU A 375 -18.85 8.06 12.44
C GLU A 375 -17.69 8.92 12.94
N PRO A 376 -16.48 8.38 13.23
CA PRO A 376 -15.40 9.19 13.79
C PRO A 376 -14.68 10.07 12.76
N PHE A 377 -14.53 9.63 11.51
CA PHE A 377 -13.64 10.28 10.54
C PHE A 377 -14.32 10.70 9.23
N GLY A 378 -15.53 10.22 8.96
CA GLY A 378 -16.22 10.51 7.70
C GLY A 378 -15.40 10.06 6.48
N TRP A 379 -14.95 11.04 5.69
CA TRP A 379 -14.13 10.85 4.49
C TRP A 379 -12.71 11.43 4.63
N ASP A 380 -12.26 11.72 5.86
CA ASP A 380 -10.94 12.30 6.11
C ASP A 380 -9.88 11.20 6.29
N LEU A 381 -9.24 10.80 5.20
CA LEU A 381 -8.16 9.80 5.17
C LEU A 381 -6.96 10.22 6.04
N ASP A 382 -6.63 11.51 6.04
CA ASP A 382 -5.49 12.00 6.81
C ASP A 382 -5.76 11.95 8.33
N GLU A 383 -7.04 12.11 8.74
CA GLU A 383 -7.42 11.93 10.15
C GLU A 383 -7.34 10.46 10.57
N VAL A 384 -7.77 9.53 9.70
CA VAL A 384 -7.60 8.08 9.94
C VAL A 384 -6.11 7.75 10.09
N ALA A 385 -5.27 8.27 9.20
CA ALA A 385 -3.82 8.07 9.25
C ALA A 385 -3.19 8.62 10.53
N ARG A 386 -3.58 9.83 10.96
CA ARG A 386 -3.12 10.42 12.23
C ARG A 386 -3.55 9.58 13.43
N ASN A 387 -4.77 9.07 13.42
CA ASN A 387 -5.27 8.19 14.49
C ASN A 387 -4.46 6.89 14.55
N ALA A 388 -4.25 6.23 13.40
CA ALA A 388 -3.45 5.01 13.32
C ALA A 388 -2.02 5.25 13.82
N ARG A 389 -1.39 6.34 13.42
CA ARG A 389 -0.06 6.73 13.88
C ARG A 389 -0.03 6.96 15.40
N THR A 390 -1.05 7.61 15.97
CA THR A 390 -1.16 7.82 17.42
C THR A 390 -1.23 6.50 18.15
N GLN A 391 -2.08 5.57 17.72
CA GLN A 391 -2.22 4.26 18.37
C GLN A 391 -0.91 3.44 18.28
N TRP A 392 -0.20 3.51 17.15
CA TRP A 392 1.11 2.88 17.04
C TRP A 392 2.14 3.51 17.98
N ASN A 393 2.18 4.83 18.11
CA ASN A 393 3.05 5.49 19.06
C ASN A 393 2.77 5.05 20.50
N ASP A 394 1.48 5.02 20.90
CA ASP A 394 1.07 4.53 22.22
C ASP A 394 1.46 3.06 22.45
N TYR A 395 1.52 2.27 21.39
CA TYR A 395 1.93 0.88 21.47
C TYR A 395 3.46 0.73 21.55
N LEU A 396 4.19 1.45 20.71
CA LEU A 396 5.65 1.40 20.62
C LEU A 396 6.33 1.92 21.89
N GLN A 397 5.80 2.98 22.50
CA GLN A 397 6.38 3.57 23.72
C GLN A 397 6.23 2.72 24.99
N ARG A 398 5.60 1.53 24.91
CA ARG A 398 5.47 0.62 26.07
C ARG A 398 6.79 0.04 26.53
N VAL A 399 7.80 0.04 25.67
CA VAL A 399 9.16 -0.38 25.99
C VAL A 399 10.09 0.72 25.52
N GLU A 400 10.78 1.35 26.45
CA GLU A 400 11.80 2.35 26.20
C GLU A 400 13.17 1.81 26.65
N ILE A 401 14.16 1.91 25.79
CA ILE A 401 15.52 1.41 26.06
C ILE A 401 16.44 2.62 25.95
N GLU A 402 17.09 2.96 27.06
CA GLU A 402 18.20 3.90 27.06
C GLU A 402 19.51 3.11 26.92
N THR A 403 20.39 3.52 26.03
CA THR A 403 21.71 2.92 25.82
C THR A 403 22.74 4.01 25.56
N ASP A 404 23.97 3.77 26.01
CA ASP A 404 25.12 4.65 25.75
C ASP A 404 25.87 4.25 24.47
N ASP A 405 25.41 3.26 23.72
CA ASP A 405 26.01 2.78 22.46
C ASP A 405 25.49 3.55 21.22
#